data_4d35108948aa4192e442122fc324d06a
#
_entry.id   4d35108948aa4192e442122fc324d06a
#
_cell.length_a   1.000
_cell.length_b   1.000
_cell.length_c   1.000
_cell.angle_alpha   90.00
_cell.angle_beta   90.00
_cell.angle_gamma   90.00
#
_symmetry.space_group_name_H-M   'P 1'
#
loop_
_entity.id
_entity.type
_entity.pdbx_description
1 polymer ?
#
loop_
_entity_poly.entity_id
_entity_poly.type
_entity_poly.pdbx_seq_one_letter_code
_entity_poly.pdbx_strand_id
1 'polypeptide(L)'
;MRTPTRLTRTVLSTALSLALLPLASQAAPLRAADYFERVATFTVFRNLGADEDATRQTVAEITAVSRDGRTLIYTDSPGERIGLVDIRDPRSPQPAGFIQLEGEPTSVAVHRHYALVAVNTSLGFTQPDGVLAVFDIRNPAQPKRVATLPM
;
A
#
# COMPACT_ATOMS: atom_id res chain seq x y z
N MET A 1 90.94 37.36 -32.58
CA MET A 1 90.22 37.37 -31.31
C MET A 1 88.76 37.16 -31.62
N ARG A 2 88.20 35.98 -31.33
CA ARG A 2 86.78 35.64 -31.56
C ARG A 2 86.09 35.51 -30.20
N THR A 3 85.09 36.39 -29.97
CA THR A 3 84.27 36.33 -28.80
C THR A 3 83.16 35.30 -28.96
N PRO A 4 82.85 34.42 -27.97
CA PRO A 4 81.79 33.47 -28.08
C PRO A 4 80.43 34.10 -27.66
N THR A 5 79.46 33.97 -28.53
CA THR A 5 78.05 34.30 -28.30
C THR A 5 77.42 33.34 -27.34
N ARG A 6 76.85 33.80 -26.21
CA ARG A 6 76.10 33.03 -25.30
C ARG A 6 74.66 32.88 -25.79
N LEU A 7 74.18 31.64 -26.01
CA LEU A 7 72.78 31.28 -26.25
C LEU A 7 72.07 31.22 -24.94
N THR A 8 71.11 32.14 -24.75
CA THR A 8 70.17 32.11 -23.63
C THR A 8 69.05 31.16 -23.97
N ARG A 9 68.94 30.03 -23.25
CA ARG A 9 67.79 29.12 -23.32
C ARG A 9 66.65 29.64 -22.47
N THR A 10 65.57 30.09 -23.15
CA THR A 10 64.31 30.44 -22.50
C THR A 10 63.51 29.13 -22.25
N VAL A 11 63.34 28.78 -21.01
CA VAL A 11 62.50 27.64 -20.62
C VAL A 11 61.06 28.13 -20.51
N LEU A 12 60.24 27.73 -21.46
CA LEU A 12 58.79 28.03 -21.43
C LEU A 12 58.11 26.99 -20.51
N SER A 13 57.79 27.41 -19.29
CA SER A 13 57.00 26.59 -18.36
C SER A 13 55.50 26.74 -18.68
N THR A 14 54.94 25.77 -19.40
CA THR A 14 53.48 25.66 -19.57
C THR A 14 52.90 25.01 -18.30
N ALA A 15 52.29 25.84 -17.45
CA ALA A 15 51.49 25.35 -16.32
C ALA A 15 50.16 24.81 -16.85
N LEU A 16 49.98 23.47 -16.86
CA LEU A 16 48.73 22.80 -17.18
C LEU A 16 47.84 22.86 -15.92
N SER A 17 46.95 23.86 -15.86
CA SER A 17 45.93 23.97 -14.79
C SER A 17 44.82 23.00 -15.10
N LEU A 18 44.83 21.81 -14.42
CA LEU A 18 43.77 20.83 -14.45
C LEU A 18 42.62 21.38 -13.57
N ALA A 19 41.62 21.97 -14.18
CA ALA A 19 40.38 22.36 -13.49
C ALA A 19 39.59 21.10 -13.13
N LEU A 20 39.67 20.70 -11.87
CA LEU A 20 38.70 19.74 -11.28
C LEU A 20 37.35 20.45 -11.18
N LEU A 21 36.51 20.26 -12.20
CA LEU A 21 35.08 20.56 -12.06
C LEU A 21 34.47 19.53 -11.11
N PRO A 22 33.80 19.92 -10.01
CA PRO A 22 33.06 18.98 -9.21
C PRO A 22 31.91 18.45 -10.07
N LEU A 23 31.91 17.14 -10.39
CA LEU A 23 30.72 16.44 -10.85
C LEU A 23 29.73 16.46 -9.69
N ALA A 24 28.95 17.52 -9.55
CA ALA A 24 27.74 17.50 -8.76
C ALA A 24 26.80 16.52 -9.48
N SER A 25 26.78 15.28 -9.00
CA SER A 25 25.72 14.32 -9.33
C SER A 25 24.41 14.93 -8.84
N GLN A 26 23.74 15.66 -9.71
CA GLN A 26 22.37 16.09 -9.46
C GLN A 26 21.51 14.85 -9.63
N ALA A 27 21.29 14.13 -8.52
CA ALA A 27 20.23 13.15 -8.46
C ALA A 27 18.92 13.88 -8.81
N ALA A 28 18.30 13.49 -9.92
CA ALA A 28 17.01 14.05 -10.30
C ALA A 28 16.03 13.84 -9.14
N PRO A 29 15.19 14.83 -8.80
CA PRO A 29 14.22 14.66 -7.73
C PRO A 29 13.31 13.49 -8.10
N LEU A 30 13.25 12.51 -7.20
CA LEU A 30 12.39 11.33 -7.35
C LEU A 30 10.93 11.79 -7.39
N ARG A 31 10.24 11.52 -8.49
CA ARG A 31 8.82 11.86 -8.64
C ARG A 31 8.00 10.72 -8.05
N ALA A 32 6.88 11.03 -7.41
CA ALA A 32 5.96 10.00 -6.89
C ALA A 32 5.56 9.00 -7.98
N ALA A 33 5.42 9.44 -9.23
CA ALA A 33 5.15 8.61 -10.40
C ALA A 33 6.27 7.59 -10.72
N ASP A 34 7.49 7.78 -10.22
CA ASP A 34 8.59 6.85 -10.43
C ASP A 34 8.48 5.61 -9.51
N TYR A 35 7.64 5.67 -8.47
CA TYR A 35 7.47 4.61 -7.47
C TYR A 35 6.04 4.12 -7.33
N PHE A 36 5.06 4.96 -7.63
CA PHE A 36 3.64 4.66 -7.44
C PHE A 36 2.85 5.00 -8.70
N GLU A 37 2.38 3.98 -9.35
CA GLU A 37 1.44 4.10 -10.48
C GLU A 37 0.10 3.50 -10.05
N ARG A 38 -1.00 4.24 -10.30
CA ARG A 38 -2.33 3.68 -10.13
C ARG A 38 -2.64 2.78 -11.31
N VAL A 39 -2.58 1.47 -11.09
CA VAL A 39 -2.79 0.46 -12.15
C VAL A 39 -4.27 0.14 -12.38
N ALA A 40 -5.12 0.29 -11.34
CA ALA A 40 -6.56 0.07 -11.43
C ALA A 40 -7.32 0.78 -10.30
N THR A 41 -8.64 0.79 -10.39
CA THR A 41 -9.56 1.20 -9.33
C THR A 41 -10.66 0.15 -9.21
N PHE A 42 -10.91 -0.33 -7.99
CA PHE A 42 -12.03 -1.19 -7.67
C PHE A 42 -13.10 -0.37 -6.91
N THR A 43 -14.30 -0.35 -7.43
CA THR A 43 -15.44 0.31 -6.77
C THR A 43 -16.14 -0.67 -5.86
N VAL A 44 -16.17 -0.38 -4.54
CA VAL A 44 -16.56 -1.34 -3.50
C VAL A 44 -18.03 -1.79 -3.58
N PHE A 45 -18.92 -0.99 -4.17
CA PHE A 45 -20.30 -1.40 -4.42
C PHE A 45 -20.42 -2.67 -5.30
N ARG A 46 -19.38 -3.01 -6.07
CA ARG A 46 -19.35 -4.26 -6.85
C ARG A 46 -19.30 -5.52 -5.99
N ASN A 47 -19.00 -5.36 -4.70
CA ASN A 47 -19.05 -6.46 -3.72
C ASN A 47 -20.42 -6.60 -3.04
N LEU A 48 -21.40 -5.75 -3.37
CA LEU A 48 -22.76 -5.93 -2.88
C LEU A 48 -23.33 -7.27 -3.37
N GLY A 49 -24.12 -7.93 -2.52
CA GLY A 49 -24.88 -9.11 -2.93
C GLY A 49 -25.92 -8.74 -4.00
N ALA A 50 -26.32 -9.73 -4.78
CA ALA A 50 -27.30 -9.54 -5.86
C ALA A 50 -28.65 -8.96 -5.39
N ASP A 51 -29.00 -9.25 -4.13
CA ASP A 51 -30.26 -8.81 -3.50
C ASP A 51 -30.10 -7.53 -2.66
N GLU A 52 -28.91 -6.94 -2.63
CA GLU A 52 -28.66 -5.71 -1.88
C GLU A 52 -28.98 -4.46 -2.71
N ASP A 53 -29.45 -3.41 -2.04
CA ASP A 53 -29.70 -2.11 -2.66
C ASP A 53 -28.38 -1.48 -3.13
N ALA A 54 -28.21 -1.33 -4.44
CA ALA A 54 -27.02 -0.73 -5.05
C ALA A 54 -26.81 0.76 -4.69
N THR A 55 -27.82 1.41 -4.10
CA THR A 55 -27.72 2.79 -3.59
C THR A 55 -27.22 2.87 -2.16
N ARG A 56 -27.07 1.72 -1.47
CA ARG A 56 -26.53 1.66 -0.12
C ARG A 56 -25.13 2.22 -0.07
N GLN A 57 -24.85 3.00 0.96
CA GLN A 57 -23.50 3.51 1.20
C GLN A 57 -22.55 2.35 1.48
N THR A 58 -21.42 2.34 0.77
CA THR A 58 -20.31 1.42 0.97
C THR A 58 -19.01 2.21 0.99
N VAL A 59 -18.05 1.79 1.79
CA VAL A 59 -16.73 2.42 1.89
C VAL A 59 -15.62 1.37 1.90
N ALA A 60 -14.39 1.82 1.68
CA ALA A 60 -13.18 1.07 1.99
C ALA A 60 -12.26 2.00 2.79
N GLU A 61 -12.17 1.78 4.10
CA GLU A 61 -11.44 2.67 5.00
C GLU A 61 -10.06 2.12 5.35
N ILE A 62 -10.02 0.94 5.96
CA ILE A 62 -8.78 0.28 6.33
C ILE A 62 -8.60 -0.94 5.44
N THR A 63 -7.40 -1.14 4.92
CA THR A 63 -7.10 -2.25 4.02
C THR A 63 -5.93 -3.08 4.51
N ALA A 64 -5.99 -4.38 4.24
CA ALA A 64 -4.89 -5.31 4.41
C ALA A 64 -4.82 -6.25 3.20
N VAL A 65 -3.66 -6.85 2.97
CA VAL A 65 -3.46 -7.78 1.86
C VAL A 65 -3.10 -9.15 2.40
N SER A 66 -3.65 -10.20 1.81
CA SER A 66 -3.28 -11.59 2.12
C SER A 66 -1.78 -11.82 1.92
N ARG A 67 -1.21 -12.77 2.67
CA ARG A 67 0.23 -13.03 2.63
C ARG A 67 0.77 -13.36 1.23
N ASP A 68 -0.05 -13.99 0.39
CA ASP A 68 0.30 -14.35 -0.99
C ASP A 68 0.10 -13.21 -2.00
N GLY A 69 -0.38 -12.04 -1.54
CA GLY A 69 -0.60 -10.86 -2.37
C GLY A 69 -1.79 -10.98 -3.33
N ARG A 70 -2.70 -11.93 -3.12
CA ARG A 70 -3.78 -12.23 -4.08
C ARG A 70 -5.15 -11.73 -3.68
N THR A 71 -5.34 -11.41 -2.40
CA THR A 71 -6.61 -10.93 -1.87
C THR A 71 -6.38 -9.66 -1.06
N LEU A 72 -7.09 -8.59 -1.40
CA LEU A 72 -7.20 -7.40 -0.58
C LEU A 72 -8.45 -7.50 0.28
N ILE A 73 -8.33 -7.18 1.55
CA ILE A 73 -9.43 -7.14 2.52
C ILE A 73 -9.60 -5.68 2.92
N TYR A 74 -10.84 -5.19 3.03
CA TYR A 74 -11.13 -3.82 3.47
C TYR A 74 -12.29 -3.79 4.46
N THR A 75 -12.31 -2.77 5.34
CA THR A 75 -13.44 -2.50 6.22
C THR A 75 -14.47 -1.65 5.49
N ASP A 76 -15.75 -2.02 5.66
CA ASP A 76 -16.92 -1.26 5.21
C ASP A 76 -17.81 -1.00 6.44
N SER A 77 -17.52 0.11 7.14
CA SER A 77 -18.16 0.45 8.40
C SER A 77 -19.68 0.64 8.26
N PRO A 78 -20.20 1.39 7.26
CA PRO A 78 -21.65 1.50 7.06
C PRO A 78 -22.33 0.17 6.72
N GLY A 79 -21.58 -0.76 6.15
CA GLY A 79 -22.06 -2.10 5.83
C GLY A 79 -21.97 -3.09 6.98
N GLU A 80 -21.30 -2.73 8.09
CA GLU A 80 -20.95 -3.64 9.18
C GLU A 80 -20.32 -4.93 8.68
N ARG A 81 -19.32 -4.80 7.79
CA ARG A 81 -18.71 -5.95 7.10
C ARG A 81 -17.26 -5.68 6.70
N ILE A 82 -16.56 -6.72 6.36
CA ILE A 82 -15.33 -6.64 5.58
C ILE A 82 -15.58 -7.16 4.18
N GLY A 83 -15.06 -6.46 3.18
CA GLY A 83 -15.09 -6.91 1.79
C GLY A 83 -13.77 -7.53 1.36
N LEU A 84 -13.84 -8.42 0.39
CA LEU A 84 -12.69 -9.08 -0.21
C LEU A 84 -12.62 -8.74 -1.70
N VAL A 85 -11.42 -8.52 -2.19
CA VAL A 85 -11.16 -8.25 -3.61
C VAL A 85 -10.08 -9.20 -4.10
N ASP A 86 -10.35 -9.87 -5.19
CA ASP A 86 -9.34 -10.66 -5.89
C ASP A 86 -8.41 -9.70 -6.66
N ILE A 87 -7.14 -9.69 -6.29
CA ILE A 87 -6.08 -8.87 -6.89
C ILE A 87 -4.98 -9.72 -7.53
N ARG A 88 -5.29 -10.98 -7.92
CA ARG A 88 -4.34 -11.83 -8.66
C ARG A 88 -3.86 -11.16 -9.94
N ASP A 89 -4.74 -10.44 -10.63
CA ASP A 89 -4.37 -9.46 -11.64
C ASP A 89 -4.64 -8.06 -11.08
N PRO A 90 -3.61 -7.32 -10.65
CA PRO A 90 -3.79 -6.00 -10.06
C PRO A 90 -4.31 -4.95 -11.06
N ARG A 91 -4.25 -5.24 -12.38
CA ARG A 91 -4.82 -4.38 -13.41
C ARG A 91 -6.32 -4.61 -13.63
N SER A 92 -6.83 -5.75 -13.15
CA SER A 92 -8.23 -6.13 -13.30
C SER A 92 -8.79 -6.73 -11.99
N PRO A 93 -8.86 -5.95 -10.89
CA PRO A 93 -9.37 -6.44 -9.62
C PRO A 93 -10.83 -6.86 -9.74
N GLN A 94 -11.17 -8.01 -9.13
CA GLN A 94 -12.51 -8.58 -9.18
C GLN A 94 -13.15 -8.66 -7.79
N PRO A 95 -14.49 -8.57 -7.69
CA PRO A 95 -15.18 -8.80 -6.43
C PRO A 95 -14.94 -10.24 -5.97
N ALA A 96 -14.67 -10.42 -4.68
CA ALA A 96 -14.52 -11.72 -4.04
C ALA A 96 -15.49 -11.92 -2.86
N GLY A 97 -16.49 -11.04 -2.74
CA GLY A 97 -17.52 -11.13 -1.73
C GLY A 97 -17.23 -10.33 -0.46
N PHE A 98 -18.02 -10.59 0.57
CA PHE A 98 -17.90 -9.93 1.86
C PHE A 98 -18.19 -10.91 3.01
N ILE A 99 -17.83 -10.49 4.22
CA ILE A 99 -18.17 -11.17 5.47
C ILE A 99 -18.97 -10.19 6.33
N GLN A 100 -20.22 -10.53 6.65
CA GLN A 100 -21.04 -9.74 7.56
C GLN A 100 -20.54 -9.91 8.99
N LEU A 101 -20.56 -8.82 9.74
CA LEU A 101 -20.10 -8.73 11.12
C LEU A 101 -21.28 -8.38 12.03
N GLU A 102 -21.07 -8.49 13.33
CA GLU A 102 -22.02 -8.13 14.40
C GLU A 102 -21.99 -6.66 14.79
N GLY A 103 -21.22 -5.84 14.08
CA GLY A 103 -21.06 -4.41 14.33
C GLY A 103 -20.06 -3.79 13.38
N GLU A 104 -19.67 -2.57 13.68
CA GLU A 104 -18.84 -1.72 12.83
C GLU A 104 -17.37 -2.18 12.85
N PRO A 105 -16.77 -2.58 11.72
CA PRO A 105 -15.34 -2.88 11.66
C PRO A 105 -14.53 -1.58 11.71
N THR A 106 -13.64 -1.49 12.68
CA THR A 106 -12.77 -0.33 12.90
C THR A 106 -11.35 -0.53 12.42
N SER A 107 -10.93 -1.79 12.20
CA SER A 107 -9.60 -2.10 11.68
C SER A 107 -9.54 -3.53 11.13
N VAL A 108 -8.62 -3.76 10.21
CA VAL A 108 -8.28 -5.09 9.72
C VAL A 108 -6.78 -5.26 9.58
N ALA A 109 -6.27 -6.42 9.98
CA ALA A 109 -4.90 -6.84 9.76
C ALA A 109 -4.86 -8.29 9.28
N VAL A 110 -3.79 -8.68 8.60
CA VAL A 110 -3.57 -10.06 8.19
C VAL A 110 -2.32 -10.61 8.86
N HIS A 111 -2.46 -11.78 9.48
CA HIS A 111 -1.35 -12.57 9.96
C HIS A 111 -1.41 -13.98 9.38
N ARG A 112 -0.41 -14.36 8.59
CA ARG A 112 -0.39 -15.64 7.85
C ARG A 112 -1.62 -15.79 6.94
N HIS A 113 -2.56 -16.67 7.32
CA HIS A 113 -3.82 -16.92 6.62
C HIS A 113 -5.04 -16.50 7.44
N TYR A 114 -4.83 -15.66 8.46
CA TYR A 114 -5.91 -15.12 9.27
C TYR A 114 -6.09 -13.64 9.02
N ALA A 115 -7.32 -13.21 8.80
CA ALA A 115 -7.74 -11.82 8.91
C ALA A 115 -8.21 -11.58 10.34
N LEU A 116 -7.65 -10.57 10.99
CA LEU A 116 -7.98 -10.10 12.32
C LEU A 116 -8.75 -8.80 12.18
N VAL A 117 -9.98 -8.75 12.65
CA VAL A 117 -10.88 -7.60 12.48
C VAL A 117 -11.30 -7.11 13.84
N ALA A 118 -10.97 -5.85 14.15
CA ALA A 118 -11.51 -5.17 15.31
C ALA A 118 -12.93 -4.69 14.97
N VAL A 119 -13.91 -5.07 15.78
CA VAL A 119 -15.32 -4.76 15.57
C VAL A 119 -15.86 -4.02 16.78
N ASN A 120 -16.40 -2.85 16.56
CA ASN A 120 -17.13 -2.08 17.56
C ASN A 120 -18.54 -2.64 17.69
N THR A 121 -18.88 -3.15 18.85
CA THR A 121 -20.21 -3.70 19.19
C THR A 121 -20.94 -2.84 20.22
N SER A 122 -20.44 -1.63 20.47
CA SER A 122 -20.99 -0.71 21.46
C SER A 122 -22.43 -0.34 21.16
N LEU A 123 -23.26 -0.34 22.18
CA LEU A 123 -24.64 0.17 22.11
C LEU A 123 -24.74 1.70 22.15
N GLY A 124 -23.62 2.37 22.35
CA GLY A 124 -23.50 3.83 22.40
C GLY A 124 -22.18 4.28 23.02
N PHE A 125 -21.95 5.59 23.06
CA PHE A 125 -20.67 6.18 23.53
C PHE A 125 -20.39 5.94 25.02
N THR A 126 -21.40 5.65 25.82
CA THR A 126 -21.26 5.46 27.27
C THR A 126 -21.10 3.99 27.69
N GLN A 127 -21.24 3.09 26.75
CA GLN A 127 -21.12 1.65 26.97
C GLN A 127 -20.22 1.07 25.87
N PRO A 128 -18.91 1.38 25.90
CA PRO A 128 -17.99 0.86 24.90
C PRO A 128 -17.87 -0.66 25.01
N ASP A 129 -17.96 -1.32 23.90
CA ASP A 129 -17.78 -2.76 23.76
C ASP A 129 -17.17 -3.09 22.40
N GLY A 130 -16.45 -4.18 22.29
CA GLY A 130 -15.83 -4.59 21.06
C GLY A 130 -15.29 -6.01 21.10
N VAL A 131 -15.09 -6.55 19.92
CA VAL A 131 -14.52 -7.87 19.75
C VAL A 131 -13.41 -7.86 18.69
N LEU A 132 -12.47 -8.77 18.87
CA LEU A 132 -11.54 -9.15 17.81
C LEU A 132 -12.08 -10.42 17.14
N ALA A 133 -12.62 -10.26 15.94
CA ALA A 133 -13.06 -11.36 15.11
C ALA A 133 -11.90 -11.89 14.25
N VAL A 134 -11.69 -13.21 14.25
CA VAL A 134 -10.61 -13.86 13.51
C VAL A 134 -11.20 -14.79 12.44
N PHE A 135 -10.81 -14.57 11.20
CA PHE A 135 -11.27 -15.35 10.05
C PHE A 135 -10.11 -16.07 9.38
N ASP A 136 -10.29 -17.35 9.09
CA ASP A 136 -9.43 -18.11 8.19
C ASP A 136 -9.77 -17.74 6.74
N ILE A 137 -8.80 -17.16 6.04
CA ILE A 137 -8.93 -16.68 4.67
C ILE A 137 -8.11 -17.49 3.65
N ARG A 138 -7.75 -18.75 3.98
CA ARG A 138 -7.08 -19.64 3.01
C ARG A 138 -7.91 -19.88 1.76
N ASN A 139 -9.21 -19.89 1.91
CA ASN A 139 -10.15 -19.83 0.79
C ASN A 139 -10.95 -18.52 0.87
N PRO A 140 -10.52 -17.46 0.15
CA PRO A 140 -11.18 -16.16 0.20
C PRO A 140 -12.64 -16.17 -0.28
N ALA A 141 -13.03 -17.15 -1.11
CA ALA A 141 -14.43 -17.32 -1.53
C ALA A 141 -15.33 -17.89 -0.44
N GLN A 142 -14.75 -18.49 0.61
CA GLN A 142 -15.47 -19.10 1.74
C GLN A 142 -14.68 -18.88 3.04
N PRO A 143 -14.50 -17.65 3.47
CA PRO A 143 -13.80 -17.36 4.71
C PRO A 143 -14.56 -17.91 5.90
N LYS A 144 -13.84 -18.39 6.92
CA LYS A 144 -14.45 -19.01 8.10
C LYS A 144 -14.05 -18.28 9.35
N ARG A 145 -15.02 -17.87 10.16
CA ARG A 145 -14.74 -17.36 11.51
C ARG A 145 -14.18 -18.50 12.36
N VAL A 146 -13.02 -18.29 12.96
CA VAL A 146 -12.33 -19.28 13.81
C VAL A 146 -12.25 -18.86 15.27
N ALA A 147 -12.38 -17.58 15.56
CA ALA A 147 -12.41 -17.05 16.91
C ALA A 147 -13.12 -15.71 16.97
N THR A 148 -13.64 -15.40 18.16
CA THR A 148 -14.10 -14.07 18.58
C THR A 148 -13.60 -13.87 20.01
N LEU A 149 -12.84 -12.80 20.23
CA LEU A 149 -12.23 -12.45 21.51
C LEU A 149 -12.79 -11.13 21.98
N PRO A 150 -13.28 -10.99 23.20
CA PRO A 150 -13.71 -9.71 23.74
C PRO A 150 -12.50 -8.77 23.87
N MET A 151 -12.72 -7.46 23.68
CA MET A 151 -11.72 -6.41 23.84
C MET A 151 -12.10 -5.43 24.94
#